data_ebb1b6626a295a2ae5258b98785ad3cc
#
_entry.id   ebb1b6626a295a2ae5258b98785ad3cc
#
_cell.length_a   1.000
_cell.length_b   1.000
_cell.length_c   1.000
_cell.angle_alpha   90.00
_cell.angle_beta   90.00
_cell.angle_gamma   90.00
#
_symmetry.space_group_name_H-M   'P 1'
#
loop_
_entity.id
_entity.type
_entity.pdbx_description
1 polymer ?
#
loop_
_entity_poly.entity_id
_entity_poly.type
_entity_poly.pdbx_seq_one_letter_code
_entity_poly.pdbx_strand_id
1 'polypeptide(L)'
;QNLALAQKGILADKALSLKQVGADGLWIAWNRSTTASTLLSDVYYAMGNVALAQRMAFEGMISSEWTVNPRLLTRLVKTNLIYGNHAVAGKYISMLEDTHAYKEQAVALKRFLNNDEAIDKDPELGFKRRCIAKTDGLAQIEGVPYDLLQIIASNPECKTAFEYLGIFCLMNKDIIPFNQLIETYHNAKGLSPMPVSF
;
A
#
# COMPACT_ATOMS: atom_id res chain seq x y z
N GLN A 1 2.84 2.98 14.51
CA GLN A 1 1.52 2.91 15.14
C GLN A 1 0.41 2.93 14.09
N ASN A 2 0.32 3.96 13.23
CA ASN A 2 -0.76 4.10 12.23
C ASN A 2 -0.85 2.91 11.26
N LEU A 3 0.26 2.38 10.78
CA LEU A 3 0.27 1.17 9.95
C LEU A 3 -0.38 -0.03 10.67
N ALA A 4 -0.10 -0.22 11.96
CA ALA A 4 -0.69 -1.31 12.72
C ALA A 4 -2.22 -1.12 12.93
N LEU A 5 -2.67 0.12 13.10
CA LEU A 5 -4.10 0.44 13.15
C LEU A 5 -4.78 0.18 11.80
N ALA A 6 -4.13 0.57 10.70
CA ALA A 6 -4.61 0.32 9.34
C ALA A 6 -4.74 -1.19 9.05
N GLN A 7 -3.75 -1.98 9.44
CA GLN A 7 -3.79 -3.44 9.28
C GLN A 7 -4.91 -4.10 10.12
N LYS A 8 -5.30 -3.47 11.23
CA LYS A 8 -6.45 -3.91 12.05
C LYS A 8 -7.79 -3.36 11.55
N GLY A 9 -7.80 -2.49 10.52
CA GLY A 9 -9.00 -1.85 10.00
C GLY A 9 -9.68 -0.86 10.95
N ILE A 10 -8.90 -0.27 11.88
CA ILE A 10 -9.37 0.69 12.91
C ILE A 10 -8.57 2.00 12.89
N LEU A 11 -7.90 2.31 11.77
CA LEU A 11 -7.07 3.51 11.68
C LEU A 11 -7.87 4.77 11.95
N ALA A 12 -8.99 4.94 11.26
CA ALA A 12 -9.81 6.13 11.40
C ALA A 12 -10.38 6.27 12.81
N ASP A 13 -10.80 5.17 13.46
CA ASP A 13 -11.40 5.22 14.81
C ASP A 13 -10.39 5.57 15.91
N LYS A 14 -9.10 5.26 15.70
CA LYS A 14 -8.09 5.33 16.77
C LYS A 14 -6.93 6.28 16.51
N ALA A 15 -6.69 6.69 15.26
CA ALA A 15 -5.54 7.53 14.93
C ALA A 15 -5.54 8.85 15.72
N LEU A 16 -6.70 9.54 15.80
CA LEU A 16 -6.83 10.82 16.47
C LEU A 16 -6.78 10.71 18.01
N SER A 17 -6.99 9.52 18.58
CA SER A 17 -6.83 9.27 20.01
C SER A 17 -5.38 9.08 20.45
N LEU A 18 -4.46 8.93 19.49
CA LEU A 18 -3.04 8.79 19.77
C LEU A 18 -2.31 10.12 19.56
N LYS A 19 -1.16 10.28 20.24
CA LYS A 19 -0.30 11.44 20.00
C LYS A 19 0.26 11.35 18.58
N GLN A 20 -0.17 12.26 17.71
CA GLN A 20 0.27 12.37 16.33
C GLN A 20 1.28 13.52 16.16
N VAL A 21 2.12 13.41 15.13
CA VAL A 21 3.07 14.44 14.68
C VAL A 21 2.48 15.14 13.43
N GLY A 22 1.20 15.48 13.47
CA GLY A 22 0.47 15.99 12.30
C GLY A 22 0.31 14.93 11.22
N ALA A 23 0.01 15.37 10.00
CA ALA A 23 -0.18 14.49 8.85
C ALA A 23 1.10 13.69 8.48
N ASP A 24 2.28 14.20 8.81
CA ASP A 24 3.56 13.51 8.62
C ASP A 24 3.67 12.22 9.46
N GLY A 25 2.81 12.06 10.46
CA GLY A 25 2.71 10.81 11.23
C GLY A 25 2.04 9.66 10.48
N LEU A 26 1.37 9.92 9.36
CA LEU A 26 0.72 8.90 8.53
C LEU A 26 1.71 8.17 7.63
N TRP A 27 2.65 8.90 7.07
CA TRP A 27 3.82 8.38 6.35
C TRP A 27 5.02 9.29 6.63
N ILE A 28 6.17 8.68 6.83
CA ILE A 28 7.41 9.42 7.11
C ILE A 28 7.96 10.06 5.83
N ALA A 29 8.71 11.16 5.99
CA ALA A 29 9.46 11.72 4.87
C ALA A 29 10.53 10.73 4.36
N TRP A 30 10.63 10.59 3.04
CA TRP A 30 11.64 9.73 2.44
C TRP A 30 13.02 10.40 2.47
N ASN A 31 13.97 9.74 3.12
CA ASN A 31 15.34 10.22 3.30
C ASN A 31 16.38 9.37 2.55
N ARG A 32 15.94 8.59 1.55
CA ARG A 32 16.77 7.67 0.73
C ARG A 32 17.48 6.57 1.52
N SER A 33 17.14 6.34 2.77
CA SER A 33 17.67 5.21 3.53
C SER A 33 16.87 3.93 3.28
N THR A 34 17.52 2.78 3.38
CA THR A 34 16.88 1.45 3.28
C THR A 34 15.75 1.30 4.30
N THR A 35 15.97 1.79 5.53
CA THR A 35 14.97 1.70 6.61
C THR A 35 13.71 2.50 6.27
N ALA A 36 13.85 3.79 5.86
CA ALA A 36 12.71 4.61 5.48
C ALA A 36 11.98 4.02 4.27
N SER A 37 12.72 3.59 3.24
CA SER A 37 12.15 2.98 2.05
C SER A 37 11.37 1.69 2.37
N THR A 38 11.89 0.85 3.27
CA THR A 38 11.20 -0.37 3.70
C THR A 38 9.89 -0.06 4.41
N LEU A 39 9.91 0.88 5.37
CA LEU A 39 8.71 1.29 6.10
C LEU A 39 7.67 1.94 5.17
N LEU A 40 8.10 2.83 4.28
CA LEU A 40 7.22 3.47 3.30
C LEU A 40 6.62 2.46 2.32
N SER A 41 7.40 1.47 1.87
CA SER A 41 6.88 0.39 1.03
C SER A 41 5.73 -0.36 1.73
N ASP A 42 5.85 -0.63 3.03
CA ASP A 42 4.78 -1.30 3.77
C ASP A 42 3.55 -0.40 3.96
N VAL A 43 3.76 0.88 4.28
CA VAL A 43 2.66 1.84 4.46
C VAL A 43 1.89 2.02 3.15
N TYR A 44 2.59 2.29 2.03
CA TYR A 44 1.94 2.47 0.73
C TYR A 44 1.24 1.20 0.24
N TYR A 45 1.81 0.04 0.50
CA TYR A 45 1.14 -1.21 0.19
C TYR A 45 -0.14 -1.41 1.01
N ALA A 46 -0.10 -1.09 2.30
CA ALA A 46 -1.30 -1.14 3.15
C ALA A 46 -2.39 -0.20 2.63
N MET A 47 -2.05 1.02 2.23
CA MET A 47 -2.96 1.99 1.62
C MET A 47 -3.57 1.52 0.30
N GLY A 48 -2.98 0.54 -0.38
CA GLY A 48 -3.38 0.13 -1.74
C GLY A 48 -2.61 0.86 -2.85
N ASN A 49 -1.68 1.76 -2.50
CA ASN A 49 -0.81 2.40 -3.48
C ASN A 49 0.34 1.46 -3.88
N VAL A 50 0.02 0.52 -4.77
CA VAL A 50 0.94 -0.53 -5.24
C VAL A 50 2.14 0.07 -5.96
N ALA A 51 1.95 1.15 -6.73
CA ALA A 51 3.02 1.82 -7.48
C ALA A 51 4.08 2.43 -6.56
N LEU A 52 3.66 3.22 -5.55
CA LEU A 52 4.60 3.76 -4.57
C LEU A 52 5.23 2.67 -3.70
N ALA A 53 4.47 1.63 -3.34
CA ALA A 53 5.01 0.50 -2.61
C ALA A 53 6.13 -0.21 -3.38
N GLN A 54 5.93 -0.41 -4.69
CA GLN A 54 6.95 -0.99 -5.58
C GLN A 54 8.17 -0.09 -5.70
N ARG A 55 7.95 1.22 -5.95
CA ARG A 55 9.02 2.21 -6.03
C ARG A 55 9.87 2.22 -4.76
N MET A 56 9.24 2.30 -3.58
CA MET A 56 9.98 2.30 -2.32
C MET A 56 10.72 0.98 -2.07
N ALA A 57 10.15 -0.15 -2.47
CA ALA A 57 10.84 -1.43 -2.37
C ALA A 57 12.11 -1.46 -3.25
N PHE A 58 12.03 -0.93 -4.47
CA PHE A 58 13.16 -0.85 -5.38
C PHE A 58 14.24 0.12 -4.86
N GLU A 59 13.84 1.32 -4.41
CA GLU A 59 14.74 2.32 -3.81
C GLU A 59 15.45 1.77 -2.56
N GLY A 60 14.72 1.02 -1.73
CA GLY A 60 15.29 0.36 -0.56
C GLY A 60 16.29 -0.74 -0.92
N MET A 61 16.09 -1.46 -2.01
CA MET A 61 17.06 -2.44 -2.52
C MET A 61 18.34 -1.78 -3.01
N ILE A 62 18.22 -0.66 -3.74
CA ILE A 62 19.40 0.08 -4.26
C ILE A 62 20.21 0.72 -3.12
N SER A 63 19.51 1.27 -2.12
CA SER A 63 20.16 1.94 -0.98
C SER A 63 20.64 0.97 0.11
N SER A 64 20.44 -0.34 -0.07
CA SER A 64 20.89 -1.36 0.88
C SER A 64 22.39 -1.61 0.73
N GLU A 65 23.12 -1.61 1.85
CA GLU A 65 24.51 -2.05 1.90
C GLU A 65 24.63 -3.57 1.68
N TRP A 66 23.56 -4.31 1.91
CA TRP A 66 23.48 -5.76 1.71
C TRP A 66 22.87 -6.05 0.35
N THR A 67 23.45 -6.99 -0.36
CA THR A 67 23.03 -7.37 -1.72
C THR A 67 21.59 -7.87 -1.83
N VAL A 68 21.00 -8.36 -0.74
CA VAL A 68 19.63 -8.91 -0.73
C VAL A 68 18.91 -8.54 0.55
N ASN A 69 17.75 -7.86 0.40
CA ASN A 69 16.79 -7.67 1.49
C ASN A 69 15.53 -8.48 1.18
N PRO A 70 15.31 -9.64 1.83
CA PRO A 70 14.20 -10.54 1.49
C PRO A 70 12.82 -9.91 1.68
N ARG A 71 12.64 -8.98 2.64
CA ARG A 71 11.38 -8.25 2.83
C ARG A 71 11.04 -7.39 1.63
N LEU A 72 12.03 -6.66 1.10
CA LEU A 72 11.87 -5.83 -0.09
C LEU A 72 11.70 -6.69 -1.35
N LEU A 73 12.45 -7.80 -1.48
CA LEU A 73 12.25 -8.75 -2.57
C LEU A 73 10.83 -9.31 -2.58
N THR A 74 10.32 -9.73 -1.42
CA THR A 74 8.93 -10.19 -1.31
C THR A 74 7.94 -9.13 -1.77
N ARG A 75 8.18 -7.86 -1.42
CA ARG A 75 7.35 -6.74 -1.88
C ARG A 75 7.41 -6.60 -3.40
N LEU A 76 8.61 -6.66 -3.99
CA LEU A 76 8.80 -6.58 -5.43
C LEU A 76 8.14 -7.77 -6.16
N VAL A 77 8.19 -8.99 -5.61
CA VAL A 77 7.44 -10.12 -6.15
C VAL A 77 5.95 -9.82 -6.16
N LYS A 78 5.37 -9.48 -5.00
CA LYS A 78 3.92 -9.24 -4.87
C LYS A 78 3.44 -8.13 -5.81
N THR A 79 4.15 -7.00 -5.85
CA THR A 79 3.76 -5.87 -6.71
C THR A 79 3.86 -6.20 -8.20
N ASN A 80 4.90 -6.95 -8.63
CA ASN A 80 5.01 -7.38 -10.01
C ASN A 80 3.92 -8.41 -10.39
N LEU A 81 3.55 -9.32 -9.50
CA LEU A 81 2.41 -10.23 -9.71
C LEU A 81 1.10 -9.46 -9.86
N ILE A 82 0.87 -8.44 -9.00
CA ILE A 82 -0.31 -7.58 -9.08
C ILE A 82 -0.41 -6.87 -10.44
N TYR A 83 0.72 -6.41 -10.99
CA TYR A 83 0.77 -5.78 -12.32
C TYR A 83 0.83 -6.78 -13.50
N GLY A 84 0.85 -8.10 -13.26
CA GLY A 84 0.99 -9.11 -14.31
C GLY A 84 2.39 -9.22 -14.90
N ASN A 85 3.40 -8.63 -14.26
CA ASN A 85 4.80 -8.67 -14.72
C ASN A 85 5.48 -9.98 -14.29
N HIS A 86 4.94 -11.12 -14.75
CA HIS A 86 5.35 -12.46 -14.31
C HIS A 86 6.84 -12.75 -14.51
N ALA A 87 7.42 -12.29 -15.62
CA ALA A 87 8.85 -12.49 -15.91
C ALA A 87 9.75 -11.81 -14.87
N VAL A 88 9.38 -10.60 -14.44
CA VAL A 88 10.11 -9.86 -13.40
C VAL A 88 9.87 -10.48 -12.04
N ALA A 89 8.63 -10.83 -11.71
CA ALA A 89 8.29 -11.53 -10.48
C ALA A 89 9.09 -12.84 -10.35
N GLY A 90 9.21 -13.61 -11.42
CA GLY A 90 9.99 -14.85 -11.46
C GLY A 90 11.46 -14.65 -11.09
N LYS A 91 12.10 -13.58 -11.59
CA LYS A 91 13.49 -13.24 -11.21
C LYS A 91 13.63 -12.97 -9.72
N TYR A 92 12.72 -12.18 -9.13
CA TYR A 92 12.76 -11.90 -7.69
C TYR A 92 12.42 -13.13 -6.85
N ILE A 93 11.55 -14.03 -7.33
CA ILE A 93 11.27 -15.31 -6.66
C ILE A 93 12.53 -16.17 -6.64
N SER A 94 13.27 -16.28 -7.75
CA SER A 94 14.53 -17.04 -7.78
C SER A 94 15.53 -16.50 -6.77
N MET A 95 15.66 -15.17 -6.66
CA MET A 95 16.53 -14.56 -5.64
C MET A 95 16.08 -14.87 -4.20
N LEU A 96 14.75 -14.96 -3.96
CA LEU A 96 14.21 -15.37 -2.65
C LEU A 96 14.45 -16.83 -2.35
N GLU A 97 14.41 -17.72 -3.35
CA GLU A 97 14.68 -19.15 -3.19
C GLU A 97 16.10 -19.42 -2.70
N ASP A 98 17.05 -18.54 -3.06
CA ASP A 98 18.45 -18.62 -2.59
C ASP A 98 18.60 -18.20 -1.13
N THR A 99 17.57 -17.60 -0.52
CA THR A 99 17.59 -17.22 0.89
C THR A 99 17.02 -18.34 1.76
N HIS A 100 17.78 -18.77 2.78
CA HIS A 100 17.36 -19.90 3.62
C HIS A 100 16.01 -19.65 4.33
N ALA A 101 15.83 -18.48 4.91
CA ALA A 101 14.65 -18.17 5.73
C ALA A 101 13.36 -17.89 4.89
N TYR A 102 13.47 -17.56 3.60
CA TYR A 102 12.33 -17.16 2.77
C TYR A 102 12.01 -18.14 1.64
N LYS A 103 12.71 -19.27 1.59
CA LYS A 103 12.54 -20.30 0.55
C LYS A 103 11.11 -20.82 0.47
N GLU A 104 10.50 -21.13 1.61
CA GLU A 104 9.10 -21.60 1.64
C GLU A 104 8.13 -20.54 1.11
N GLN A 105 8.34 -19.28 1.45
CA GLN A 105 7.55 -18.17 0.94
C GLN A 105 7.73 -17.99 -0.57
N ALA A 106 8.95 -18.13 -1.07
CA ALA A 106 9.23 -18.07 -2.50
C ALA A 106 8.47 -19.17 -3.26
N VAL A 107 8.50 -20.41 -2.76
CA VAL A 107 7.75 -21.55 -3.31
C VAL A 107 6.24 -21.25 -3.31
N ALA A 108 5.71 -20.70 -2.21
CA ALA A 108 4.29 -20.34 -2.13
C ALA A 108 3.90 -19.25 -3.16
N LEU A 109 4.79 -18.29 -3.46
CA LEU A 109 4.55 -17.24 -4.44
C LEU A 109 4.67 -17.74 -5.88
N LYS A 110 5.44 -18.79 -6.13
CA LYS A 110 5.61 -19.41 -7.45
C LYS A 110 4.30 -19.86 -8.11
N ARG A 111 3.30 -20.26 -7.31
CA ARG A 111 1.96 -20.68 -7.78
C ARG A 111 1.23 -19.60 -8.58
N PHE A 112 1.60 -18.33 -8.39
CA PHE A 112 0.99 -17.20 -9.07
C PHE A 112 1.67 -16.83 -10.39
N LEU A 113 2.84 -17.41 -10.69
CA LEU A 113 3.54 -17.14 -11.95
C LEU A 113 2.72 -17.66 -13.14
N ASN A 114 2.48 -16.78 -14.11
CA ASN A 114 1.68 -17.06 -15.30
C ASN A 114 0.26 -17.58 -14.99
N ASN A 115 -0.30 -17.20 -13.85
CA ASN A 115 -1.61 -17.64 -13.39
C ASN A 115 -2.40 -16.44 -12.83
N ASP A 116 -2.88 -15.59 -13.73
CA ASP A 116 -3.67 -14.39 -13.37
C ASP A 116 -4.96 -14.75 -12.63
N GLU A 117 -5.59 -15.89 -12.97
CA GLU A 117 -6.79 -16.35 -12.27
C GLU A 117 -6.52 -16.64 -10.79
N ALA A 118 -5.38 -17.24 -10.47
CA ALA A 118 -4.99 -17.47 -9.09
C ALA A 118 -4.71 -16.15 -8.35
N ILE A 119 -4.11 -15.16 -9.03
CA ILE A 119 -3.88 -13.83 -8.47
C ILE A 119 -5.20 -13.13 -8.17
N ASP A 120 -6.15 -13.15 -9.11
CA ASP A 120 -7.44 -12.47 -8.96
C ASP A 120 -8.30 -13.08 -7.82
N LYS A 121 -8.18 -14.39 -7.59
CA LYS A 121 -8.83 -15.10 -6.49
C LYS A 121 -8.13 -14.95 -5.14
N ASP A 122 -6.88 -14.54 -5.12
CA ASP A 122 -6.13 -14.35 -3.88
C ASP A 122 -6.67 -13.15 -3.09
N PRO A 123 -6.97 -13.32 -1.79
CA PRO A 123 -7.58 -12.26 -1.00
C PRO A 123 -6.69 -11.01 -0.84
N GLU A 124 -5.36 -11.16 -0.90
CA GLU A 124 -4.42 -10.06 -0.81
C GLU A 124 -4.12 -9.48 -2.21
N LEU A 125 -3.58 -10.31 -3.11
CA LEU A 125 -3.09 -9.85 -4.41
C LEU A 125 -4.24 -9.37 -5.31
N GLY A 126 -5.33 -10.14 -5.37
CA GLY A 126 -6.51 -9.79 -6.16
C GLY A 126 -7.20 -8.53 -5.65
N PHE A 127 -7.30 -8.36 -4.33
CA PHE A 127 -7.82 -7.11 -3.76
C PHE A 127 -6.94 -5.92 -4.14
N LYS A 128 -5.61 -6.02 -4.00
CA LYS A 128 -4.68 -4.95 -4.38
C LYS A 128 -4.69 -4.67 -5.88
N ARG A 129 -4.87 -5.69 -6.72
CA ARG A 129 -5.04 -5.53 -8.18
C ARG A 129 -6.27 -4.68 -8.51
N ARG A 130 -7.39 -4.86 -7.80
CA ARG A 130 -8.59 -4.02 -7.97
C ARG A 130 -8.42 -2.59 -7.47
N CYS A 131 -7.47 -2.34 -6.56
CA CYS A 131 -7.15 -1.01 -6.06
C CYS A 131 -6.22 -0.21 -6.98
N ILE A 132 -5.68 -0.79 -8.06
CA ILE A 132 -4.82 -0.05 -9.00
C ILE A 132 -5.63 1.05 -9.66
N ALA A 133 -5.13 2.29 -9.59
CA ALA A 133 -5.72 3.41 -10.28
C ALA A 133 -5.70 3.17 -11.81
N LYS A 134 -6.81 3.48 -12.46
CA LYS A 134 -6.97 3.30 -13.92
C LYS A 134 -6.37 4.44 -14.74
N THR A 135 -5.80 5.43 -14.08
CA THR A 135 -5.19 6.61 -14.71
C THR A 135 -3.70 6.39 -14.92
N ASP A 136 -3.20 6.80 -16.08
CA ASP A 136 -1.76 6.81 -16.41
C ASP A 136 -1.05 7.95 -15.66
N GLY A 137 -0.95 7.84 -14.34
CA GLY A 137 -0.22 8.74 -13.48
C GLY A 137 1.00 8.06 -12.89
N LEU A 138 2.16 8.69 -12.96
CA LEU A 138 3.31 8.26 -12.17
C LEU A 138 3.03 8.61 -10.71
N ALA A 139 3.06 7.59 -9.84
CA ALA A 139 2.96 7.79 -8.41
C ALA A 139 4.08 8.69 -7.90
N GLN A 140 3.70 9.85 -7.37
CA GLN A 140 4.63 10.84 -6.84
C GLN A 140 4.57 10.81 -5.31
N ILE A 141 5.73 10.84 -4.66
CA ILE A 141 5.82 10.80 -3.19
C ILE A 141 5.07 11.98 -2.57
N GLU A 142 5.11 13.14 -3.21
CA GLU A 142 4.44 14.36 -2.76
C GLU A 142 2.94 14.38 -3.11
N GLY A 143 2.52 13.49 -4.00
CA GLY A 143 1.13 13.38 -4.46
C GLY A 143 0.29 12.30 -3.77
N VAL A 144 0.72 11.77 -2.62
CA VAL A 144 0.03 10.67 -1.92
C VAL A 144 -1.46 10.90 -1.72
N PRO A 145 -1.95 12.07 -1.28
CA PRO A 145 -3.39 12.30 -1.13
C PRO A 145 -4.15 12.20 -2.46
N TYR A 146 -3.58 12.71 -3.54
CA TYR A 146 -4.14 12.60 -4.89
C TYR A 146 -4.19 11.14 -5.34
N ASP A 147 -3.11 10.37 -5.15
CA ASP A 147 -3.07 8.96 -5.48
C ASP A 147 -4.13 8.16 -4.70
N LEU A 148 -4.32 8.46 -3.40
CA LEU A 148 -5.36 7.84 -2.58
C LEU A 148 -6.76 8.12 -3.13
N LEU A 149 -7.02 9.35 -3.56
CA LEU A 149 -8.30 9.71 -4.19
C LEU A 149 -8.53 8.91 -5.47
N GLN A 150 -7.50 8.74 -6.33
CA GLN A 150 -7.60 7.93 -7.55
C GLN A 150 -7.84 6.45 -7.24
N ILE A 151 -7.22 5.91 -6.20
CA ILE A 151 -7.44 4.54 -5.74
C ILE A 151 -8.89 4.35 -5.28
N ILE A 152 -9.42 5.26 -4.46
CA ILE A 152 -10.80 5.22 -3.97
C ILE A 152 -11.79 5.35 -5.15
N ALA A 153 -11.52 6.25 -6.10
CA ALA A 153 -12.34 6.43 -7.30
C ALA A 153 -12.35 5.15 -8.18
N SER A 154 -11.24 4.43 -8.24
CA SER A 154 -11.13 3.18 -9.01
C SER A 154 -11.82 2.00 -8.31
N ASN A 155 -11.71 1.94 -6.99
CA ASN A 155 -12.35 0.92 -6.16
C ASN A 155 -12.75 1.49 -4.79
N PRO A 156 -14.01 1.89 -4.62
CA PRO A 156 -14.51 2.42 -3.34
C PRO A 156 -14.45 1.44 -2.17
N GLU A 157 -14.21 0.13 -2.42
CA GLU A 157 -14.02 -0.86 -1.35
C GLU A 157 -12.63 -0.77 -0.71
N CYS A 158 -11.72 0.08 -1.21
CA CYS A 158 -10.40 0.30 -0.64
C CYS A 158 -10.47 1.12 0.66
N LYS A 159 -11.09 0.53 1.70
CA LYS A 159 -11.32 1.16 3.01
C LYS A 159 -10.05 1.81 3.58
N THR A 160 -8.91 1.13 3.51
CA THR A 160 -7.65 1.66 4.06
C THR A 160 -7.23 2.96 3.37
N ALA A 161 -7.38 3.06 2.04
CA ALA A 161 -7.09 4.32 1.31
C ALA A 161 -8.01 5.45 1.78
N PHE A 162 -9.31 5.15 1.93
CA PHE A 162 -10.30 6.10 2.43
C PHE A 162 -9.98 6.58 3.84
N GLU A 163 -9.66 5.67 4.77
CA GLU A 163 -9.29 6.01 6.14
C GLU A 163 -8.03 6.89 6.20
N TYR A 164 -6.98 6.55 5.44
CA TYR A 164 -5.77 7.36 5.37
C TYR A 164 -6.03 8.76 4.83
N LEU A 165 -6.82 8.88 3.76
CA LEU A 165 -7.14 10.18 3.16
C LEU A 165 -8.01 11.03 4.10
N GLY A 166 -9.02 10.44 4.74
CA GLY A 166 -9.87 11.14 5.69
C GLY A 166 -9.09 11.66 6.90
N ILE A 167 -8.25 10.81 7.51
CA ILE A 167 -7.39 11.23 8.63
C ILE A 167 -6.38 12.30 8.19
N PHE A 168 -5.82 12.20 6.99
CA PHE A 168 -4.94 13.23 6.43
C PHE A 168 -5.63 14.58 6.35
N CYS A 169 -6.85 14.64 5.80
CA CYS A 169 -7.64 15.86 5.73
C CYS A 169 -7.92 16.44 7.13
N LEU A 170 -8.34 15.60 8.08
CA LEU A 170 -8.62 16.04 9.44
C LEU A 170 -7.37 16.57 10.18
N MET A 171 -6.22 15.93 10.01
CA MET A 171 -4.95 16.38 10.61
C MET A 171 -4.47 17.71 10.05
N ASN A 172 -4.72 17.96 8.75
CA ASN A 172 -4.40 19.23 8.09
C ASN A 172 -5.49 20.30 8.29
N LYS A 173 -6.64 19.95 8.91
CA LYS A 173 -7.81 20.81 9.04
C LYS A 173 -8.44 21.21 7.69
N ASP A 174 -8.28 20.37 6.69
CA ASP A 174 -8.81 20.53 5.34
C ASP A 174 -10.26 20.03 5.29
N ILE A 175 -11.18 20.79 5.90
CA ILE A 175 -12.58 20.39 6.10
C ILE A 175 -13.34 20.30 4.76
N ILE A 176 -13.03 21.13 3.78
CA ILE A 176 -13.73 21.12 2.48
C ILE A 176 -13.44 19.81 1.72
N PRO A 177 -12.18 19.41 1.47
CA PRO A 177 -11.88 18.13 0.86
C PRO A 177 -12.39 16.93 1.67
N PHE A 178 -12.38 17.03 2.99
CA PHE A 178 -12.93 16.00 3.87
C PHE A 178 -14.43 15.80 3.64
N ASN A 179 -15.22 16.89 3.66
CA ASN A 179 -16.67 16.82 3.41
C ASN A 179 -16.98 16.26 2.02
N GLN A 180 -16.25 16.70 0.99
CA GLN A 180 -16.41 16.16 -0.36
C GLN A 180 -16.14 14.65 -0.43
N LEU A 181 -15.11 14.18 0.27
CA LEU A 181 -14.77 12.76 0.38
C LEU A 181 -15.93 11.97 1.02
N ILE A 182 -16.47 12.46 2.14
CA ILE A 182 -17.57 11.82 2.84
C ILE A 182 -18.84 11.83 1.98
N GLU A 183 -19.26 12.98 1.44
CA GLU A 183 -20.45 13.10 0.61
C GLU A 183 -20.41 12.17 -0.61
N THR A 184 -19.24 12.03 -1.23
CA THR A 184 -19.07 11.19 -2.43
C THR A 184 -19.12 9.71 -2.11
N TYR A 185 -18.54 9.28 -0.98
CA TYR A 185 -18.27 7.85 -0.72
C TYR A 185 -18.99 7.27 0.50
N HIS A 186 -19.75 8.05 1.29
CA HIS A 186 -20.39 7.57 2.54
C HIS A 186 -21.31 6.35 2.35
N ASN A 187 -21.90 6.19 1.18
CA ASN A 187 -22.77 5.05 0.82
C ASN A 187 -22.01 3.93 0.08
N ALA A 188 -20.69 4.06 -0.10
CA ALA A 188 -19.95 3.06 -0.84
C ALA A 188 -19.92 1.72 -0.07
N LYS A 189 -20.17 0.64 -0.80
CA LYS A 189 -20.11 -0.72 -0.27
C LYS A 189 -18.68 -1.00 0.22
N GLY A 190 -18.54 -1.45 1.46
CA GLY A 190 -17.22 -1.70 2.08
C GLY A 190 -16.73 -0.59 3.02
N LEU A 191 -17.30 0.61 2.96
CA LEU A 191 -17.03 1.70 3.92
C LEU A 191 -18.02 1.74 5.09
N SER A 192 -19.04 0.90 5.07
CA SER A 192 -20.01 0.79 6.17
C SER A 192 -19.56 -0.26 7.21
N PRO A 193 -19.65 0.03 8.54
CA PRO A 193 -20.05 1.31 9.10
C PRO A 193 -18.97 2.38 8.91
N MET A 194 -19.42 3.64 8.79
CA MET A 194 -18.51 4.78 8.73
C MET A 194 -17.70 4.86 10.04
N PRO A 195 -16.40 5.20 10.00
CA PRO A 195 -15.61 5.39 11.20
C PRO A 195 -16.18 6.45 12.13
N VAL A 196 -16.08 6.23 13.44
CA VAL A 196 -16.65 7.13 14.45
C VAL A 196 -16.05 8.54 14.40
N SER A 197 -14.80 8.67 13.94
CA SER A 197 -14.12 9.96 13.80
C SER A 197 -14.48 10.72 12.52
N PHE A 198 -15.25 10.14 11.62
CA PHE A 198 -15.73 10.71 10.37
C PHE A 198 -17.21 11.07 10.48
#